data_2ef2148164efd8499dad35fae5a4f624
#
_entry.id   2ef2148164efd8499dad35fae5a4f624
#
_cell.length_a   1.000
_cell.length_b   1.000
_cell.length_c   1.000
_cell.angle_alpha   90.00
_cell.angle_beta   90.00
_cell.angle_gamma   90.00
#
_symmetry.space_group_name_H-M   'P 1'
#
loop_
_entity.id
_entity.type
_entity.pdbx_description
1 polymer ?
#
loop_
_entity_poly.entity_id
_entity_poly.type
_entity_poly.pdbx_seq_one_letter_code
_entity_poly.pdbx_strand_id
1 'polypeptide(L)'
;MAKSVSITHGGDKLLSSVAALNGRVFSTDPVISYMLLDLSQEERLAYLPTYWGILIKSALLNDAVITEAEDWKAASVVILPGQCVENTWTLICAGFLGVLWRIGIPGCKRLWFEFSGMTDNAKRKGLRGQKRYYYIFSIGTELEHRGKGLARAIMRDHQQTAQAANLPIWLEATTPRSRDLYLSMGFEVIEEIVLGKGKVAVDASLQPGGPGVPLWAMVWWPKSTSDSVS
;
A
#
# COMPACT_ATOMS: atom_id res chain seq x y z
N MET A 1 24.54 -16.66 13.41
CA MET A 1 24.41 -15.35 12.77
C MET A 1 23.18 -15.37 11.89
N ALA A 2 22.23 -14.45 12.06
CA ALA A 2 21.09 -14.37 11.16
C ALA A 2 21.61 -13.95 9.78
N LYS A 3 21.23 -14.70 8.73
CA LYS A 3 21.57 -14.38 7.35
C LYS A 3 20.99 -13.00 7.01
N SER A 4 21.83 -12.09 6.53
CA SER A 4 21.33 -10.79 6.05
C SER A 4 20.38 -11.00 4.86
N VAL A 5 19.22 -10.34 4.90
CA VAL A 5 18.27 -10.35 3.79
C VAL A 5 18.87 -9.55 2.64
N SER A 6 18.93 -10.15 1.45
CA SER A 6 19.34 -9.46 0.23
C SER A 6 18.21 -8.52 -0.20
N ILE A 7 18.52 -7.24 -0.42
CA ILE A 7 17.57 -6.22 -0.86
C ILE A 7 18.13 -5.56 -2.12
N THR A 8 17.28 -5.39 -3.14
CA THR A 8 17.59 -4.65 -4.36
C THR A 8 16.53 -3.59 -4.65
N HIS A 9 16.94 -2.52 -5.30
CA HIS A 9 16.09 -1.39 -5.67
C HIS A 9 16.07 -1.20 -7.18
N GLY A 10 14.95 -0.71 -7.71
CA GLY A 10 14.83 -0.40 -9.13
C GLY A 10 13.55 0.32 -9.49
N GLY A 11 13.33 0.47 -10.79
CA GLY A 11 12.18 1.17 -11.37
C GLY A 11 11.49 0.30 -12.43
N ASP A 12 11.27 0.89 -13.62
CA ASP A 12 10.44 0.34 -14.72
C ASP A 12 10.74 -1.11 -15.11
N LYS A 13 12.00 -1.51 -15.09
CA LYS A 13 12.41 -2.88 -15.43
C LYS A 13 11.84 -3.95 -14.48
N LEU A 14 11.42 -3.54 -13.29
CA LEU A 14 10.88 -4.41 -12.25
C LEU A 14 9.35 -4.45 -12.23
N LEU A 15 8.68 -3.64 -13.08
CA LEU A 15 7.22 -3.49 -13.09
C LEU A 15 6.48 -4.81 -13.23
N SER A 16 6.85 -5.65 -14.20
CA SER A 16 6.15 -6.92 -14.44
C SER A 16 6.27 -7.88 -13.26
N SER A 17 7.44 -7.95 -12.64
CA SER A 17 7.70 -8.84 -11.51
C SER A 17 6.92 -8.41 -10.25
N VAL A 18 6.94 -7.11 -9.92
CA VAL A 18 6.20 -6.62 -8.74
C VAL A 18 4.69 -6.66 -8.96
N ALA A 19 4.19 -6.41 -10.18
CA ALA A 19 2.77 -6.54 -10.49
C ALA A 19 2.28 -7.99 -10.35
N ALA A 20 3.04 -8.95 -10.83
CA ALA A 20 2.74 -10.37 -10.66
C ALA A 20 2.78 -10.79 -9.18
N LEU A 21 3.79 -10.34 -8.42
CA LEU A 21 3.88 -10.59 -6.98
C LEU A 21 2.66 -10.00 -6.26
N ASN A 22 2.35 -8.72 -6.47
CA ASN A 22 1.20 -8.06 -5.83
C ASN A 22 -0.12 -8.75 -6.22
N GLY A 23 -0.29 -9.19 -7.45
CA GLY A 23 -1.45 -9.97 -7.88
C GLY A 23 -1.68 -11.22 -7.02
N ARG A 24 -0.59 -11.92 -6.63
CA ARG A 24 -0.66 -13.10 -5.76
C ARG A 24 -0.85 -12.74 -4.30
N VAL A 25 -0.03 -11.85 -3.74
CA VAL A 25 -0.01 -11.58 -2.29
C VAL A 25 -1.22 -10.81 -1.80
N PHE A 26 -1.87 -10.03 -2.66
CA PHE A 26 -3.10 -9.28 -2.37
C PHE A 26 -4.37 -9.95 -2.90
N SER A 27 -4.29 -11.21 -3.36
CA SER A 27 -5.44 -11.95 -3.88
C SER A 27 -6.59 -12.13 -2.88
N THR A 28 -6.26 -12.16 -1.59
CA THR A 28 -7.20 -12.27 -0.48
C THR A 28 -7.25 -11.01 0.40
N ASP A 29 -6.65 -9.92 -0.05
CA ASP A 29 -6.68 -8.66 0.69
C ASP A 29 -8.10 -8.08 0.70
N PRO A 30 -8.67 -7.76 1.88
CA PRO A 30 -10.06 -7.32 1.97
C PRO A 30 -10.29 -5.94 1.36
N VAL A 31 -9.31 -5.02 1.42
CA VAL A 31 -9.43 -3.69 0.82
C VAL A 31 -9.42 -3.80 -0.70
N ILE A 32 -8.51 -4.58 -1.28
CA ILE A 32 -8.48 -4.83 -2.72
C ILE A 32 -9.75 -5.57 -3.19
N SER A 33 -10.23 -6.53 -2.39
CA SER A 33 -11.50 -7.21 -2.66
C SER A 33 -12.68 -6.25 -2.68
N TYR A 34 -12.70 -5.28 -1.77
CA TYR A 34 -13.74 -4.24 -1.73
C TYR A 34 -13.64 -3.27 -2.92
N MET A 35 -12.44 -2.86 -3.33
CA MET A 35 -12.26 -2.01 -4.50
C MET A 35 -12.79 -2.66 -5.79
N LEU A 36 -12.61 -3.96 -5.91
CA LEU A 36 -13.00 -4.76 -7.07
C LEU A 36 -14.29 -5.59 -6.81
N LEU A 37 -15.16 -5.12 -5.92
CA LEU A 37 -16.35 -5.84 -5.43
C LEU A 37 -17.34 -6.22 -6.54
N ASP A 38 -17.39 -5.43 -7.64
CA ASP A 38 -18.31 -5.69 -8.76
C ASP A 38 -17.84 -6.83 -9.69
N LEU A 39 -16.63 -7.33 -9.50
CA LEU A 39 -16.10 -8.48 -10.21
C LEU A 39 -16.37 -9.77 -9.41
N SER A 40 -16.71 -10.85 -10.12
CA SER A 40 -16.71 -12.18 -9.51
C SER A 40 -15.32 -12.50 -8.96
N GLN A 41 -15.23 -13.48 -8.05
CA GLN A 41 -13.94 -13.89 -7.49
C GLN A 41 -12.96 -14.35 -8.58
N GLU A 42 -13.44 -15.11 -9.56
CA GLU A 42 -12.63 -15.59 -10.68
C GLU A 42 -12.11 -14.42 -11.54
N GLU A 43 -13.02 -13.52 -11.96
CA GLU A 43 -12.65 -12.32 -12.72
C GLU A 43 -11.66 -11.44 -11.97
N ARG A 44 -11.87 -11.25 -10.66
CA ARG A 44 -10.99 -10.46 -9.81
C ARG A 44 -9.58 -11.06 -9.77
N LEU A 45 -9.46 -12.36 -9.49
CA LEU A 45 -8.16 -13.05 -9.46
C LEU A 45 -7.43 -12.96 -10.80
N ALA A 46 -8.13 -13.15 -11.91
CA ALA A 46 -7.56 -13.02 -13.24
C ALA A 46 -7.12 -11.58 -13.57
N TYR A 47 -7.82 -10.58 -13.03
CA TYR A 47 -7.56 -9.16 -13.30
C TYR A 47 -6.48 -8.54 -12.41
N LEU A 48 -6.19 -9.10 -11.23
CA LEU A 48 -5.25 -8.53 -10.26
C LEU A 48 -3.88 -8.17 -10.81
N PRO A 49 -3.20 -9.00 -11.64
CA PRO A 49 -1.91 -8.63 -12.21
C PRO A 49 -1.98 -7.38 -13.10
N THR A 50 -3.05 -7.26 -13.90
CA THR A 50 -3.30 -6.08 -14.73
C THR A 50 -3.61 -4.84 -13.88
N TYR A 51 -4.47 -4.98 -12.87
CA TYR A 51 -4.80 -3.92 -11.92
C TYR A 51 -3.56 -3.36 -11.24
N TRP A 52 -2.73 -4.23 -10.66
CA TRP A 52 -1.48 -3.83 -10.03
C TRP A 52 -0.47 -3.27 -11.03
N GLY A 53 -0.39 -3.83 -12.24
CA GLY A 53 0.47 -3.32 -13.30
C GLY A 53 0.16 -1.87 -13.65
N ILE A 54 -1.12 -1.52 -13.76
CA ILE A 54 -1.57 -0.15 -14.05
C ILE A 54 -1.25 0.80 -12.90
N LEU A 55 -1.56 0.44 -11.66
CA LEU A 55 -1.31 1.29 -10.50
C LEU A 55 0.19 1.51 -10.28
N ILE A 56 0.99 0.46 -10.37
CA ILE A 56 2.45 0.56 -10.17
C ILE A 56 3.10 1.35 -11.33
N LYS A 57 2.62 1.16 -12.57
CA LYS A 57 3.07 1.99 -13.69
C LYS A 57 2.80 3.47 -13.46
N SER A 58 1.61 3.82 -12.95
CA SER A 58 1.30 5.20 -12.57
C SER A 58 2.25 5.72 -11.49
N ALA A 59 2.54 4.88 -10.47
CA ALA A 59 3.48 5.22 -9.42
C ALA A 59 4.90 5.47 -9.99
N LEU A 60 5.39 4.60 -10.88
CA LEU A 60 6.70 4.74 -11.54
C LEU A 60 6.80 5.98 -12.42
N LEU A 61 5.73 6.36 -13.10
CA LEU A 61 5.66 7.62 -13.84
C LEU A 61 5.73 8.88 -12.92
N ASN A 62 5.61 8.68 -11.60
CA ASN A 62 5.80 9.68 -10.56
C ASN A 62 7.01 9.31 -9.66
N ASP A 63 8.08 8.81 -10.26
CA ASP A 63 9.36 8.51 -9.60
C ASP A 63 9.30 7.54 -8.41
N ALA A 64 8.33 6.60 -8.41
CA ALA A 64 8.30 5.56 -7.39
C ALA A 64 9.50 4.63 -7.49
N VAL A 65 9.88 4.07 -6.34
CA VAL A 65 10.95 3.08 -6.24
C VAL A 65 10.37 1.72 -5.87
N ILE A 66 10.77 0.69 -6.58
CA ILE A 66 10.48 -0.70 -6.24
C ILE A 66 11.66 -1.24 -5.44
N THR A 67 11.37 -1.85 -4.30
CA THR A 67 12.34 -2.57 -3.47
C THR A 67 11.91 -4.01 -3.38
N GLU A 68 12.81 -4.95 -3.72
CA GLU A 68 12.55 -6.38 -3.60
C GLU A 68 13.51 -7.04 -2.62
N ALA A 69 13.12 -8.17 -2.07
CA ALA A 69 13.94 -8.95 -1.15
C ALA A 69 13.95 -10.44 -1.53
N GLU A 70 15.16 -11.04 -1.50
CA GLU A 70 15.39 -12.48 -1.64
C GLU A 70 14.79 -13.04 -2.94
N ASP A 71 15.07 -12.41 -4.07
CA ASP A 71 14.61 -12.84 -5.38
C ASP A 71 13.06 -12.95 -5.45
N TRP A 72 12.39 -11.80 -5.27
CA TRP A 72 10.94 -11.62 -5.37
C TRP A 72 10.09 -12.37 -4.34
N LYS A 73 10.67 -12.80 -3.21
CA LYS A 73 9.89 -13.37 -2.09
C LYS A 73 9.10 -12.32 -1.33
N ALA A 74 9.55 -11.06 -1.37
CA ALA A 74 8.82 -9.91 -0.91
C ALA A 74 9.20 -8.68 -1.74
N ALA A 75 8.27 -7.73 -1.88
CA ALA A 75 8.57 -6.46 -2.51
C ALA A 75 7.70 -5.34 -1.95
N SER A 76 8.16 -4.10 -2.15
CA SER A 76 7.39 -2.89 -1.90
C SER A 76 7.49 -1.91 -3.06
N VAL A 77 6.51 -1.02 -3.13
CA VAL A 77 6.51 0.16 -4.01
C VAL A 77 6.38 1.38 -3.12
N VAL A 78 7.30 2.32 -3.26
CA VAL A 78 7.38 3.53 -2.44
C VAL A 78 7.30 4.76 -3.31
N ILE A 79 6.39 5.66 -2.98
CA ILE A 79 6.28 6.98 -3.61
C ILE A 79 7.22 7.94 -2.87
N LEU A 80 8.05 8.63 -3.62
CA LEU A 80 9.04 9.55 -3.08
C LEU A 80 8.42 10.86 -2.56
N PRO A 81 9.09 11.55 -1.63
CA PRO A 81 8.57 12.77 -1.02
C PRO A 81 8.30 13.91 -2.01
N GLY A 82 7.06 14.38 -2.05
CA GLY A 82 6.61 15.43 -2.98
C GLY A 82 5.95 14.90 -4.24
N GLN A 83 5.94 13.59 -4.44
CA GLN A 83 5.22 12.91 -5.52
C GLN A 83 3.87 12.37 -5.02
N CYS A 84 2.97 12.06 -5.93
CA CYS A 84 1.67 11.43 -5.63
C CYS A 84 1.30 10.40 -6.69
N VAL A 85 0.57 9.34 -6.28
CA VAL A 85 0.02 8.34 -7.23
C VAL A 85 -1.15 8.92 -8.02
N GLU A 86 -1.85 9.88 -7.45
CA GLU A 86 -3.14 10.42 -7.95
C GLU A 86 -2.98 11.52 -9.00
N ASN A 87 -1.81 11.63 -9.63
CA ASN A 87 -1.62 12.51 -10.77
C ASN A 87 -2.47 12.01 -11.95
N THR A 88 -3.50 12.77 -12.30
CA THR A 88 -4.48 12.40 -13.34
C THR A 88 -3.82 12.04 -14.66
N TRP A 89 -2.75 12.78 -15.06
CA TRP A 89 -2.06 12.53 -16.31
C TRP A 89 -1.33 11.18 -16.30
N THR A 90 -0.58 10.88 -15.25
CA THR A 90 0.15 9.60 -15.14
C THR A 90 -0.79 8.41 -15.00
N LEU A 91 -1.93 8.57 -14.30
CA LEU A 91 -2.99 7.57 -14.25
C LEU A 91 -3.54 7.25 -15.64
N ILE A 92 -3.84 8.27 -16.46
CA ILE A 92 -4.31 8.07 -17.83
C ILE A 92 -3.23 7.37 -18.67
N CYS A 93 -1.99 7.83 -18.61
CA CYS A 93 -0.86 7.23 -19.33
C CYS A 93 -0.57 5.79 -18.89
N ALA A 94 -0.85 5.45 -17.65
CA ALA A 94 -0.73 4.10 -17.13
C ALA A 94 -1.84 3.16 -17.62
N GLY A 95 -2.96 3.70 -18.13
CA GLY A 95 -4.11 2.92 -18.59
C GLY A 95 -5.26 2.83 -17.57
N PHE A 96 -5.29 3.72 -16.57
CA PHE A 96 -6.27 3.70 -15.49
C PHE A 96 -7.73 3.85 -15.97
N LEU A 97 -7.96 4.45 -17.15
CA LEU A 97 -9.29 4.47 -17.76
C LEU A 97 -9.86 3.06 -17.97
N GLY A 98 -9.01 2.07 -18.28
CA GLY A 98 -9.42 0.67 -18.36
C GLY A 98 -9.86 0.09 -17.00
N VAL A 99 -9.22 0.54 -15.90
CA VAL A 99 -9.66 0.17 -14.55
C VAL A 99 -11.05 0.74 -14.26
N LEU A 100 -11.25 2.04 -14.54
CA LEU A 100 -12.52 2.71 -14.32
C LEU A 100 -13.65 2.08 -15.13
N TRP A 101 -13.36 1.72 -16.38
CA TRP A 101 -14.33 0.99 -17.22
C TRP A 101 -14.67 -0.38 -16.60
N ARG A 102 -13.68 -1.09 -16.09
CA ARG A 102 -13.86 -2.44 -15.52
C ARG A 102 -14.64 -2.44 -14.20
N ILE A 103 -14.39 -1.47 -13.31
CA ILE A 103 -15.07 -1.38 -12.01
C ILE A 103 -16.40 -0.60 -12.07
N GLY A 104 -16.66 0.11 -13.18
CA GLY A 104 -17.87 0.89 -13.38
C GLY A 104 -18.09 2.03 -12.39
N ILE A 105 -19.26 2.65 -12.44
CA ILE A 105 -19.61 3.80 -11.57
C ILE A 105 -19.58 3.44 -10.08
N PRO A 106 -20.09 2.28 -9.62
CA PRO A 106 -20.00 1.93 -8.19
C PRO A 106 -18.56 1.82 -7.70
N GLY A 107 -17.67 1.18 -8.48
CA GLY A 107 -16.24 1.07 -8.13
C GLY A 107 -15.55 2.42 -8.11
N CYS A 108 -15.85 3.31 -9.05
CA CYS A 108 -15.34 4.68 -9.03
C CYS A 108 -15.74 5.43 -7.75
N LYS A 109 -16.99 5.29 -7.30
CA LYS A 109 -17.47 5.90 -6.06
C LYS A 109 -16.70 5.36 -4.84
N ARG A 110 -16.46 4.04 -4.76
CA ARG A 110 -15.67 3.43 -3.69
C ARG A 110 -14.25 3.97 -3.67
N LEU A 111 -13.62 4.07 -4.83
CA LEU A 111 -12.23 4.52 -4.94
C LEU A 111 -12.09 6.00 -4.54
N TRP A 112 -12.87 6.91 -5.13
CA TRP A 112 -12.67 8.34 -4.92
C TRP A 112 -13.33 8.91 -3.66
N PHE A 113 -14.55 8.47 -3.33
CA PHE A 113 -15.27 9.07 -2.20
C PHE A 113 -15.04 8.31 -0.88
N GLU A 114 -14.97 6.97 -0.94
CA GLU A 114 -14.76 6.20 0.29
C GLU A 114 -13.27 6.08 0.59
N PHE A 115 -12.47 5.46 -0.29
CA PHE A 115 -11.06 5.21 -0.01
C PHE A 115 -10.22 6.51 0.00
N SER A 116 -10.10 7.21 -1.14
CA SER A 116 -9.24 8.40 -1.22
C SER A 116 -9.70 9.50 -0.28
N GLY A 117 -11.01 9.77 -0.22
CA GLY A 117 -11.54 10.81 0.67
C GLY A 117 -11.25 10.57 2.16
N MET A 118 -11.38 9.32 2.63
CA MET A 118 -11.10 8.96 4.02
C MET A 118 -9.61 8.94 4.33
N THR A 119 -8.79 8.36 3.43
CA THR A 119 -7.33 8.29 3.62
C THR A 119 -6.69 9.67 3.58
N ASP A 120 -7.13 10.57 2.70
CA ASP A 120 -6.64 11.95 2.64
C ASP A 120 -6.99 12.76 3.90
N ASN A 121 -8.16 12.50 4.49
CA ASN A 121 -8.52 13.12 5.76
C ASN A 121 -7.59 12.64 6.89
N ALA A 122 -7.32 11.33 6.96
CA ALA A 122 -6.38 10.76 7.91
C ALA A 122 -4.94 11.29 7.70
N LYS A 123 -4.48 11.42 6.43
CA LYS A 123 -3.18 12.02 6.09
C LYS A 123 -3.04 13.43 6.63
N ARG A 124 -4.05 14.28 6.43
CA ARG A 124 -4.04 15.66 6.96
C ARG A 124 -3.88 15.71 8.48
N LYS A 125 -4.54 14.79 9.20
CA LYS A 125 -4.41 14.68 10.66
C LYS A 125 -3.02 14.17 11.07
N GLY A 126 -2.57 13.06 10.47
CA GLY A 126 -1.36 12.35 10.86
C GLY A 126 -0.08 13.06 10.48
N LEU A 127 -0.01 13.69 9.32
CA LEU A 127 1.19 14.36 8.83
C LEU A 127 1.39 15.77 9.42
N ARG A 128 0.43 16.31 10.19
CA ARG A 128 0.57 17.56 10.97
C ARG A 128 1.09 18.74 10.14
N GLY A 129 0.65 18.84 8.86
CA GLY A 129 1.10 19.87 7.92
C GLY A 129 2.39 19.56 7.15
N GLN A 130 3.05 18.44 7.43
CA GLN A 130 4.21 17.99 6.65
C GLN A 130 3.76 17.57 5.24
N LYS A 131 4.26 18.25 4.22
CA LYS A 131 3.89 18.01 2.82
C LYS A 131 4.79 16.99 2.12
N ARG A 132 5.98 16.74 2.66
CA ARG A 132 6.95 15.80 2.09
C ARG A 132 7.06 14.59 2.99
N TYR A 133 6.73 13.41 2.47
CA TYR A 133 6.77 12.14 3.18
C TYR A 133 6.99 11.00 2.18
N TYR A 134 7.54 9.90 2.65
CA TYR A 134 7.57 8.65 1.89
C TYR A 134 6.22 7.95 2.05
N TYR A 135 5.64 7.49 0.95
CA TYR A 135 4.39 6.73 0.98
C TYR A 135 4.63 5.29 0.56
N ILE A 136 4.46 4.35 1.48
CA ILE A 136 4.48 2.92 1.15
C ILE A 136 3.18 2.57 0.46
N PHE A 137 3.20 2.61 -0.87
CA PHE A 137 2.02 2.34 -1.70
C PHE A 137 1.61 0.87 -1.65
N SER A 138 2.58 -0.05 -1.67
CA SER A 138 2.35 -1.47 -1.43
C SER A 138 3.57 -2.11 -0.80
N ILE A 139 3.35 -3.12 0.04
CA ILE A 139 4.38 -4.02 0.52
C ILE A 139 3.76 -5.39 0.76
N GLY A 140 4.36 -6.42 0.19
CA GLY A 140 3.84 -7.78 0.27
C GLY A 140 4.94 -8.82 0.35
N THR A 141 4.60 -9.96 0.95
CA THR A 141 5.47 -11.14 1.06
C THR A 141 4.69 -12.36 0.61
N GLU A 142 5.28 -13.17 -0.26
CA GLU A 142 4.73 -14.46 -0.70
C GLU A 142 4.31 -15.31 0.50
N LEU A 143 3.19 -16.01 0.37
CA LEU A 143 2.58 -16.73 1.50
C LEU A 143 3.57 -17.70 2.18
N GLU A 144 4.32 -18.45 1.40
CA GLU A 144 5.31 -19.44 1.87
C GLU A 144 6.54 -18.82 2.53
N HIS A 145 6.74 -17.51 2.34
CA HIS A 145 7.85 -16.75 2.87
C HIS A 145 7.46 -15.78 4.01
N ARG A 146 6.18 -15.78 4.39
CA ARG A 146 5.70 -14.99 5.53
C ARG A 146 6.31 -15.49 6.85
N GLY A 147 6.49 -14.58 7.80
CA GLY A 147 7.11 -14.89 9.11
C GLY A 147 8.64 -14.95 9.09
N LYS A 148 9.29 -14.88 7.92
CA LYS A 148 10.77 -14.92 7.77
C LYS A 148 11.43 -13.53 7.87
N GLY A 149 10.66 -12.49 8.22
CA GLY A 149 11.19 -11.13 8.45
C GLY A 149 11.43 -10.29 7.19
N LEU A 150 11.04 -10.75 5.98
CA LEU A 150 11.34 -10.03 4.73
C LEU A 150 10.68 -8.65 4.65
N ALA A 151 9.38 -8.55 4.94
CA ALA A 151 8.69 -7.25 4.99
C ALA A 151 9.31 -6.31 6.03
N ARG A 152 9.75 -6.85 7.18
CA ARG A 152 10.46 -6.08 8.22
C ARG A 152 11.81 -5.59 7.72
N ALA A 153 12.54 -6.38 6.96
CA ALA A 153 13.83 -5.98 6.39
C ALA A 153 13.65 -4.84 5.38
N ILE A 154 12.71 -4.97 4.46
CA ILE A 154 12.36 -3.91 3.50
C ILE A 154 11.92 -2.63 4.23
N MET A 155 11.05 -2.73 5.24
CA MET A 155 10.58 -1.56 5.98
C MET A 155 11.71 -0.87 6.76
N ARG A 156 12.67 -1.62 7.32
CA ARG A 156 13.85 -1.03 7.96
C ARG A 156 14.72 -0.26 6.98
N ASP A 157 14.90 -0.75 5.78
CA ASP A 157 15.60 -0.07 4.69
C ASP A 157 14.92 1.28 4.37
N HIS A 158 13.60 1.29 4.24
CA HIS A 158 12.83 2.52 4.06
C HIS A 158 12.94 3.46 5.26
N GLN A 159 12.89 2.94 6.50
CA GLN A 159 13.06 3.75 7.70
C GLN A 159 14.46 4.37 7.78
N GLN A 160 15.51 3.67 7.37
CA GLN A 160 16.87 4.23 7.30
C GLN A 160 16.95 5.38 6.29
N THR A 161 16.37 5.20 5.09
CA THR A 161 16.30 6.24 4.07
C THR A 161 15.49 7.46 4.56
N ALA A 162 14.35 7.23 5.17
CA ALA A 162 13.49 8.29 5.71
C ALA A 162 14.13 9.02 6.90
N GLN A 163 14.85 8.29 7.78
CA GLN A 163 15.63 8.86 8.89
C GLN A 163 16.73 9.78 8.37
N ALA A 164 17.49 9.36 7.36
CA ALA A 164 18.55 10.18 6.75
C ALA A 164 17.99 11.45 6.10
N ALA A 165 16.79 11.38 5.52
CA ALA A 165 16.10 12.52 4.94
C ALA A 165 15.35 13.38 5.98
N ASN A 166 15.25 12.94 7.24
CA ASN A 166 14.43 13.53 8.29
C ASN A 166 12.96 13.74 7.85
N LEU A 167 12.37 12.73 7.21
CA LEU A 167 11.01 12.76 6.69
C LEU A 167 10.19 11.57 7.20
N PRO A 168 8.87 11.75 7.44
CA PRO A 168 8.00 10.67 7.88
C PRO A 168 7.71 9.66 6.75
N ILE A 169 7.27 8.48 7.18
CA ILE A 169 6.72 7.44 6.31
C ILE A 169 5.22 7.32 6.61
N TRP A 170 4.41 7.31 5.57
CA TRP A 170 2.97 7.08 5.61
C TRP A 170 2.61 5.75 4.96
N LEU A 171 1.60 5.06 5.49
CA LEU A 171 1.00 3.87 4.88
C LEU A 171 -0.42 3.64 5.38
N GLU A 172 -1.16 2.79 4.68
CA GLU A 172 -2.42 2.19 5.13
C GLU A 172 -2.22 0.68 5.31
N ALA A 173 -2.41 0.20 6.55
CA ALA A 173 -2.43 -1.25 6.84
C ALA A 173 -3.81 -1.81 6.54
N THR A 174 -3.89 -2.82 5.69
CA THR A 174 -5.15 -3.42 5.21
C THR A 174 -5.59 -4.65 6.00
N THR A 175 -4.75 -5.12 6.91
CA THR A 175 -5.04 -6.29 7.77
C THR A 175 -4.55 -6.05 9.20
N PRO A 176 -5.17 -6.70 10.22
CA PRO A 176 -4.67 -6.64 11.59
C PRO A 176 -3.21 -7.08 11.71
N ARG A 177 -2.81 -8.10 10.96
CA ARG A 177 -1.43 -8.61 10.95
C ARG A 177 -0.42 -7.57 10.44
N SER A 178 -0.75 -6.83 9.37
CA SER A 178 0.12 -5.76 8.86
C SER A 178 0.18 -4.58 9.83
N ARG A 179 -0.97 -4.19 10.41
CA ARG A 179 -1.02 -3.16 11.46
C ARG A 179 -0.08 -3.51 12.63
N ASP A 180 -0.18 -4.72 13.16
CA ASP A 180 0.62 -5.16 14.32
C ASP A 180 2.13 -5.22 13.97
N LEU A 181 2.47 -5.61 12.73
CA LEU A 181 3.84 -5.51 12.22
C LEU A 181 4.35 -4.06 12.29
N TYR A 182 3.58 -3.09 11.75
CA TYR A 182 4.01 -1.70 11.71
C TYR A 182 4.05 -1.05 13.08
N LEU A 183 3.11 -1.36 13.97
CA LEU A 183 3.18 -0.95 15.38
C LEU A 183 4.49 -1.42 16.03
N SER A 184 4.89 -2.68 15.79
CA SER A 184 6.17 -3.24 16.31
C SER A 184 7.42 -2.59 15.71
N MET A 185 7.25 -1.78 14.67
CA MET A 185 8.31 -1.01 13.99
C MET A 185 8.25 0.49 14.28
N GLY A 186 7.41 0.91 15.25
CA GLY A 186 7.31 2.29 15.71
C GLY A 186 6.39 3.17 14.88
N PHE A 187 5.52 2.60 14.04
CA PHE A 187 4.43 3.35 13.43
C PHE A 187 3.33 3.62 14.46
N GLU A 188 2.65 4.76 14.31
CA GLU A 188 1.48 5.15 15.10
C GLU A 188 0.22 5.00 14.24
N VAL A 189 -0.86 4.47 14.82
CA VAL A 189 -2.19 4.50 14.18
C VAL A 189 -2.77 5.90 14.34
N ILE A 190 -3.09 6.53 13.23
CA ILE A 190 -3.72 7.85 13.20
C ILE A 190 -5.25 7.73 13.19
N GLU A 191 -5.75 6.79 12.39
CA GLU A 191 -7.20 6.58 12.25
C GLU A 191 -7.47 5.14 11.81
N GLU A 192 -8.52 4.53 12.36
CA GLU A 192 -9.13 3.34 11.81
C GLU A 192 -10.25 3.78 10.87
N ILE A 193 -10.14 3.40 9.62
CA ILE A 193 -11.09 3.69 8.54
C ILE A 193 -11.88 2.41 8.26
N VAL A 194 -13.19 2.51 8.08
CA VAL A 194 -14.04 1.38 7.76
C VAL A 194 -14.73 1.63 6.42
N LEU A 195 -14.37 0.83 5.41
CA LEU A 195 -14.95 0.90 4.07
C LEU A 195 -16.22 0.05 3.99
N GLY A 196 -17.23 0.52 3.27
CA GLY A 196 -18.44 -0.25 3.00
C GLY A 196 -19.26 -0.64 4.23
N LYS A 197 -19.19 0.12 5.32
CA LYS A 197 -20.00 -0.11 6.53
C LYS A 197 -21.49 -0.22 6.19
N GLY A 198 -22.15 -1.25 6.74
CA GLY A 198 -23.57 -1.55 6.47
C GLY A 198 -23.81 -2.32 5.17
N LYS A 199 -22.77 -2.61 4.36
CA LYS A 199 -22.88 -3.24 3.04
C LYS A 199 -22.13 -4.55 2.92
N VAL A 200 -20.97 -4.65 3.59
CA VAL A 200 -20.06 -5.81 3.46
C VAL A 200 -19.54 -6.29 4.82
N ALA A 201 -19.12 -7.54 4.84
CA ALA A 201 -18.37 -8.15 5.95
C ALA A 201 -16.91 -7.66 5.97
N VAL A 202 -16.13 -8.10 6.97
CA VAL A 202 -14.69 -7.73 7.12
C VAL A 202 -13.79 -8.25 6.00
N ASP A 203 -14.22 -9.27 5.27
CA ASP A 203 -13.53 -9.87 4.12
C ASP A 203 -14.00 -9.29 2.77
N ALA A 204 -14.84 -8.25 2.80
CA ALA A 204 -15.50 -7.63 1.66
C ALA A 204 -16.61 -8.48 1.00
N SER A 205 -17.01 -9.61 1.55
CA SER A 205 -18.20 -10.31 1.06
C SER A 205 -19.48 -9.48 1.31
N LEU A 206 -20.44 -9.52 0.39
CA LEU A 206 -21.69 -8.78 0.51
C LEU A 206 -22.47 -9.26 1.75
N GLN A 207 -22.73 -8.33 2.67
CA GLN A 207 -23.48 -8.59 3.91
C GLN A 207 -24.28 -7.35 4.29
N PRO A 208 -25.61 -7.33 4.04
CA PRO A 208 -26.47 -6.25 4.52
C PRO A 208 -26.33 -6.08 6.05
N GLY A 209 -26.08 -4.84 6.50
CA GLY A 209 -25.80 -4.54 7.91
C GLY A 209 -24.38 -4.91 8.35
N GLY A 210 -23.51 -5.39 7.45
CA GLY A 210 -22.15 -5.84 7.77
C GLY A 210 -21.26 -4.75 8.37
N PRO A 211 -20.22 -5.15 9.14
CA PRO A 211 -19.33 -4.21 9.83
C PRO A 211 -18.47 -3.37 8.89
N GLY A 212 -18.25 -3.81 7.64
CA GLY A 212 -17.35 -3.18 6.70
C GLY A 212 -15.90 -3.70 6.82
N VAL A 213 -15.06 -3.23 5.92
CA VAL A 213 -13.64 -3.59 5.83
C VAL A 213 -12.80 -2.56 6.57
N PRO A 214 -12.13 -2.93 7.68
CA PRO A 214 -11.25 -2.01 8.39
C PRO A 214 -9.90 -1.89 7.70
N LEU A 215 -9.34 -0.67 7.73
CA LEU A 215 -7.93 -0.40 7.43
C LEU A 215 -7.41 0.67 8.40
N TRP A 216 -6.11 0.72 8.58
CA TRP A 216 -5.48 1.61 9.55
C TRP A 216 -4.51 2.55 8.83
N ALA A 217 -4.81 3.84 8.87
CA ALA A 217 -3.92 4.90 8.44
C ALA A 217 -2.82 5.08 9.49
N MET A 218 -1.55 4.95 9.08
CA MET A 218 -0.43 4.92 10.01
C MET A 218 0.72 5.81 9.54
N VAL A 219 1.44 6.37 10.49
CA VAL A 219 2.64 7.19 10.26
C VAL A 219 3.80 6.73 11.13
N TRP A 220 5.00 6.79 10.57
CA TRP A 220 6.24 6.69 11.33
C TRP A 220 7.01 8.01 11.19
N TRP A 221 7.54 8.51 12.31
CA TRP A 221 8.35 9.71 12.35
C TRP A 221 9.82 9.38 12.60
N PRO A 222 10.77 10.06 11.92
CA PRO A 222 12.18 9.92 12.24
C PRO A 222 12.47 10.39 13.69
N LYS A 223 13.42 9.73 14.33
CA LYS A 223 13.87 10.17 15.65
C LYS A 223 14.59 11.51 15.53
N SER A 224 14.32 12.44 16.44
CA SER A 224 15.05 13.69 16.47
C SER A 224 16.53 13.42 16.80
N THR A 225 17.44 14.14 16.13
CA THR A 225 18.90 14.02 16.37
C THR A 225 19.31 14.45 17.79
N SER A 226 18.39 15.03 18.58
CA SER A 226 18.62 15.43 19.96
C SER A 226 18.64 14.26 20.96
N ASP A 227 18.10 13.09 20.62
CA ASP A 227 18.01 11.94 21.53
C ASP A 227 19.19 10.97 21.43
N SER A 228 20.20 11.28 20.63
CA SER A 228 21.39 10.44 20.43
C SER A 228 22.62 10.89 21.25
N VAL A 229 22.45 11.85 22.18
CA VAL A 229 23.51 12.34 23.07
C VAL A 229 23.00 12.25 24.50
N SER A 230 22.88 11.04 24.99
CA SER A 230 22.73 10.77 26.43
C SER A 230 23.34 9.40 26.76
#